data_abb1cd50ebcfdf37a96c48d341cd2f1d
#
_entry.id   abb1cd50ebcfdf37a96c48d341cd2f1d
#
_cell.length_a   1.000
_cell.length_b   1.000
_cell.length_c   1.000
_cell.angle_alpha   90.00
_cell.angle_beta   90.00
_cell.angle_gamma   90.00
#
_symmetry.space_group_name_H-M   'P 1'
#
loop_
_entity.id
_entity.type
_entity.pdbx_description
1 polymer ?
#
loop_
_entity_poly.entity_id
_entity_poly.type
_entity_poly.pdbx_seq_one_letter_code
_entity_poly.pdbx_strand_id
1 'polypeptide(L)'
;MKKLFVLSLLVVISVSGCFSTPAREVTNICNLLDEKVSWYRAAKLSEEKWKVPMHLQMAIIHQESRFASKAKPPRNKIFGIIPGTRPTDSFGYTQAKKATWEWYQLKTGNKTAKRDDFADAIDFVGWYANQSSLRSKISKTDAYRQYLAYHEGHGGFNKKSYESKAWLLDIAKKVESKSNTYKTQLSQCRDELDSNRIWTLF
;
A
#
# COMPACT_ATOMS: atom_id res chain seq x y z
N MET A 1 34.23 54.58 25.34
CA MET A 1 34.21 53.46 24.34
C MET A 1 33.29 52.37 24.87
N LYS A 2 32.04 52.37 24.43
CA LYS A 2 31.03 51.40 24.88
C LYS A 2 30.97 50.28 23.85
N LYS A 3 31.36 49.06 24.26
CA LYS A 3 31.24 47.84 23.42
C LYS A 3 29.80 47.35 23.47
N LEU A 4 29.11 47.44 22.33
CA LEU A 4 27.79 46.82 22.12
C LEU A 4 28.00 45.30 21.89
N PHE A 5 27.52 44.48 22.84
CA PHE A 5 27.38 43.04 22.64
C PHE A 5 26.06 42.80 21.93
N VAL A 6 26.14 42.42 20.66
CA VAL A 6 24.98 41.91 19.89
C VAL A 6 24.85 40.43 20.20
N LEU A 7 23.86 40.09 21.03
CA LEU A 7 23.48 38.69 21.33
C LEU A 7 22.62 38.17 20.20
N SER A 8 23.21 37.39 19.28
CA SER A 8 22.49 36.74 18.17
C SER A 8 21.75 35.52 18.70
N LEU A 9 20.43 35.63 18.85
CA LEU A 9 19.54 34.55 19.29
C LEU A 9 19.25 33.63 18.10
N LEU A 10 19.98 32.52 17.99
CA LEU A 10 19.73 31.46 17.02
C LEU A 10 18.45 30.69 17.42
N VAL A 11 17.34 31.02 16.81
CA VAL A 11 16.08 30.23 16.91
C VAL A 11 16.23 28.98 16.07
N VAL A 12 16.53 27.87 16.72
CA VAL A 12 16.49 26.53 16.09
C VAL A 12 15.01 26.11 15.98
N ILE A 13 14.42 26.30 14.81
CA ILE A 13 13.08 25.77 14.50
C ILE A 13 13.21 24.27 14.28
N SER A 14 12.87 23.47 15.29
CA SER A 14 12.75 22.03 15.19
C SER A 14 11.52 21.71 14.33
N VAL A 15 11.71 21.53 13.04
CA VAL A 15 10.68 21.01 12.14
C VAL A 15 10.56 19.52 12.42
N SER A 16 9.71 19.15 13.37
CA SER A 16 9.29 17.76 13.58
C SER A 16 8.39 17.33 12.41
N GLY A 17 9.00 17.06 11.26
CA GLY A 17 8.31 16.43 10.15
C GLY A 17 7.90 15.03 10.57
N CYS A 18 6.61 14.74 10.63
CA CYS A 18 6.10 13.38 10.70
C CYS A 18 6.49 12.62 9.43
N PHE A 19 7.72 12.16 9.36
CA PHE A 19 8.13 11.18 8.37
C PHE A 19 7.57 9.84 8.82
N SER A 20 6.57 9.31 8.11
CA SER A 20 6.21 7.91 8.27
C SER A 20 7.41 7.09 7.82
N THR A 21 8.15 6.57 8.79
CA THR A 21 9.29 5.69 8.53
C THR A 21 8.75 4.43 7.84
N PRO A 22 9.38 3.95 6.76
CA PRO A 22 9.06 2.64 6.20
C PRO A 22 9.14 1.58 7.30
N ALA A 23 8.26 0.59 7.28
CA ALA A 23 8.32 -0.49 8.24
C ALA A 23 9.68 -1.20 8.14
N ARG A 24 10.32 -1.46 9.29
CA ARG A 24 11.65 -2.08 9.34
C ARG A 24 11.62 -3.53 8.90
N GLU A 25 10.55 -4.24 9.21
CA GLU A 25 10.37 -5.66 8.95
C GLU A 25 9.26 -5.87 7.92
N VAL A 26 9.65 -6.09 6.68
CA VAL A 26 8.73 -6.30 5.56
C VAL A 26 8.66 -7.76 5.09
N THR A 27 9.47 -8.64 5.67
CA THR A 27 9.51 -10.07 5.36
C THR A 27 8.61 -10.87 6.27
N ASN A 28 8.38 -10.41 7.50
CA ASN A 28 7.48 -11.01 8.48
C ASN A 28 6.29 -10.08 8.75
N ILE A 29 5.10 -10.55 8.38
CA ILE A 29 3.87 -9.76 8.53
C ILE A 29 3.44 -9.62 10.00
N CYS A 30 3.74 -10.60 10.85
CA CYS A 30 3.40 -10.54 12.27
C CYS A 30 4.16 -9.39 12.95
N ASN A 31 5.49 -9.34 12.77
CA ASN A 31 6.33 -8.29 13.35
C ASN A 31 5.93 -6.91 12.84
N LEU A 32 5.62 -6.81 11.54
CA LEU A 32 5.14 -5.57 10.94
C LEU A 32 3.85 -5.08 11.59
N LEU A 33 2.89 -5.98 11.77
CA LEU A 33 1.57 -5.62 12.29
C LEU A 33 1.56 -5.43 13.81
N ASP A 34 2.48 -6.04 14.52
CA ASP A 34 2.73 -5.79 15.93
C ASP A 34 3.36 -4.40 16.14
N GLU A 35 4.39 -4.05 15.37
CA GLU A 35 4.99 -2.71 15.36
C GLU A 35 3.98 -1.63 14.94
N LYS A 36 3.10 -1.94 13.98
CA LYS A 36 2.13 -1.01 13.38
C LYS A 36 0.70 -1.38 13.73
N VAL A 37 0.35 -1.25 15.00
CA VAL A 37 -0.98 -1.58 15.54
C VAL A 37 -2.14 -0.98 14.74
N SER A 38 -2.03 0.28 14.33
CA SER A 38 -3.04 0.95 13.50
C SER A 38 -3.20 0.30 12.12
N TRP A 39 -2.13 -0.25 11.57
CA TRP A 39 -2.18 -0.93 10.28
C TRP A 39 -2.93 -2.26 10.33
N TYR A 40 -2.73 -3.02 11.40
CA TYR A 40 -3.53 -4.23 11.59
C TYR A 40 -5.02 -3.94 11.71
N ARG A 41 -5.38 -2.94 12.53
CA ARG A 41 -6.79 -2.52 12.68
C ARG A 41 -7.38 -2.15 11.33
N ALA A 42 -6.69 -1.31 10.56
CA ALA A 42 -7.13 -0.90 9.24
C ALA A 42 -7.25 -2.09 8.27
N ALA A 43 -6.28 -3.00 8.27
CA ALA A 43 -6.29 -4.19 7.43
C ALA A 43 -7.42 -5.17 7.82
N LYS A 44 -7.68 -5.34 9.13
CA LYS A 44 -8.78 -6.15 9.64
C LYS A 44 -10.13 -5.57 9.22
N LEU A 45 -10.33 -4.26 9.39
CA LEU A 45 -11.55 -3.58 8.95
C LEU A 45 -11.77 -3.69 7.43
N SER A 46 -10.71 -3.55 6.64
CA SER A 46 -10.78 -3.73 5.19
C SER A 46 -11.13 -5.17 4.78
N GLU A 47 -10.53 -6.17 5.45
CA GLU A 47 -10.87 -7.60 5.25
C GLU A 47 -12.34 -7.87 5.57
N GLU A 48 -12.83 -7.37 6.70
CA GLU A 48 -14.22 -7.52 7.13
C GLU A 48 -15.21 -6.85 6.18
N LYS A 49 -14.88 -5.65 5.70
CA LYS A 49 -15.73 -4.85 4.81
C LYS A 49 -15.81 -5.44 3.40
N TRP A 50 -14.67 -5.80 2.82
CA TRP A 50 -14.60 -6.21 1.41
C TRP A 50 -14.59 -7.71 1.22
N LYS A 51 -14.44 -8.49 2.29
CA LYS A 51 -14.30 -9.96 2.26
C LYS A 51 -13.13 -10.41 1.36
N VAL A 52 -12.07 -9.62 1.33
CA VAL A 52 -10.80 -9.91 0.67
C VAL A 52 -9.77 -10.20 1.75
N PRO A 53 -9.03 -11.34 1.72
CA PRO A 53 -8.12 -11.70 2.79
C PRO A 53 -7.03 -10.65 3.02
N MET A 54 -6.74 -10.35 4.29
CA MET A 54 -5.70 -9.39 4.72
C MET A 54 -4.34 -9.72 4.08
N HIS A 55 -3.95 -11.00 4.09
CA HIS A 55 -2.66 -11.42 3.54
C HIS A 55 -2.49 -11.06 2.05
N LEU A 56 -3.56 -11.14 1.27
CA LEU A 56 -3.56 -10.76 -0.14
C LEU A 56 -3.41 -9.24 -0.30
N GLN A 57 -4.17 -8.46 0.45
CA GLN A 57 -4.11 -7.00 0.41
C GLN A 57 -2.71 -6.50 0.79
N MET A 58 -2.11 -7.07 1.85
CA MET A 58 -0.76 -6.75 2.31
C MET A 58 0.31 -7.14 1.27
N ALA A 59 0.14 -8.28 0.57
CA ALA A 59 1.06 -8.70 -0.48
C ALA A 59 1.06 -7.75 -1.68
N ILE A 60 -0.11 -7.22 -2.06
CA ILE A 60 -0.21 -6.19 -3.11
C ILE A 60 0.52 -4.92 -2.67
N ILE A 61 0.25 -4.38 -1.48
CA ILE A 61 0.93 -3.16 -0.98
C ILE A 61 2.45 -3.38 -0.90
N HIS A 62 2.89 -4.57 -0.44
CA HIS A 62 4.31 -4.89 -0.42
C HIS A 62 4.92 -4.83 -1.82
N GLN A 63 4.26 -5.40 -2.82
CA GLN A 63 4.75 -5.40 -4.21
C GLN A 63 4.81 -3.97 -4.77
N GLU A 64 3.80 -3.15 -4.52
CA GLU A 64 3.68 -1.81 -5.09
C GLU A 64 4.68 -0.79 -4.49
N SER A 65 4.90 -0.84 -3.19
CA SER A 65 5.67 0.21 -2.52
C SER A 65 6.62 -0.27 -1.42
N ARG A 66 6.63 -1.56 -1.09
CA ARG A 66 7.27 -2.08 0.13
C ARG A 66 6.88 -1.29 1.37
N PHE A 67 5.60 -0.94 1.46
CA PHE A 67 5.03 -0.13 2.54
C PHE A 67 5.58 1.31 2.64
N ALA A 68 6.15 1.86 1.58
CA ALA A 68 6.59 3.24 1.54
C ALA A 68 5.42 4.18 1.20
N SER A 69 5.03 5.05 2.16
CA SER A 69 3.87 5.95 2.03
C SER A 69 3.98 6.94 0.87
N LYS A 70 5.18 7.39 0.56
CA LYS A 70 5.43 8.40 -0.49
C LYS A 70 6.13 7.82 -1.72
N ALA A 71 5.98 6.50 -1.95
CA ALA A 71 6.56 5.86 -3.12
C ALA A 71 6.06 6.52 -4.42
N LYS A 72 6.97 6.67 -5.37
CA LYS A 72 6.69 7.21 -6.71
C LYS A 72 7.47 6.39 -7.72
N PRO A 73 6.94 6.21 -8.95
CA PRO A 73 7.70 5.58 -10.03
C PRO A 73 9.03 6.29 -10.26
N PRO A 74 10.10 5.58 -10.63
CA PRO A 74 11.36 6.20 -11.00
C PRO A 74 11.15 7.20 -12.15
N ARG A 75 11.99 8.24 -12.19
CA ARG A 75 11.99 9.17 -13.32
C ARG A 75 12.65 8.52 -14.53
N ASN A 76 12.12 8.79 -15.70
CA ASN A 76 12.84 8.49 -16.94
C ASN A 76 14.16 9.24 -16.94
N LYS A 77 15.18 8.66 -17.53
CA LYS A 77 16.48 9.32 -17.67
C LYS A 77 16.61 9.86 -19.08
N ILE A 78 16.84 11.16 -19.20
CA ILE A 78 17.18 11.83 -20.47
C ILE A 78 18.68 11.64 -20.66
N PHE A 79 19.09 11.12 -21.81
CA PHE A 79 20.50 10.74 -22.12
C PHE A 79 21.13 9.81 -21.07
N GLY A 80 20.31 8.98 -20.37
CA GLY A 80 20.80 8.05 -19.38
C GLY A 80 21.21 8.64 -18.02
N ILE A 81 21.28 9.97 -17.87
CA ILE A 81 21.88 10.65 -16.70
C ILE A 81 20.90 11.65 -16.07
N ILE A 82 20.24 12.48 -16.87
CA ILE A 82 19.42 13.59 -16.35
C ILE A 82 18.03 13.09 -15.96
N PRO A 83 17.53 13.34 -14.71
CA PRO A 83 16.19 12.96 -14.31
C PRO A 83 15.12 13.70 -15.14
N GLY A 84 14.36 12.95 -15.93
CA GLY A 84 13.23 13.45 -16.72
C GLY A 84 11.89 13.36 -15.97
N THR A 85 10.81 13.23 -16.75
CA THR A 85 9.45 13.06 -16.23
C THR A 85 9.25 11.66 -15.65
N ARG A 86 8.20 11.50 -14.83
CA ARG A 86 7.75 10.17 -14.38
C ARG A 86 6.82 9.57 -15.44
N PRO A 87 6.90 8.25 -15.66
CA PRO A 87 6.07 7.59 -16.68
C PRO A 87 4.57 7.58 -16.32
N THR A 88 4.24 7.67 -15.04
CA THR A 88 2.86 7.69 -14.54
C THR A 88 2.73 8.61 -13.32
N ASP A 89 1.48 8.94 -12.96
CA ASP A 89 1.11 9.66 -11.76
C ASP A 89 0.83 8.76 -10.53
N SER A 90 1.26 7.50 -10.62
CA SER A 90 1.17 6.53 -9.51
C SER A 90 1.86 7.05 -8.25
N PHE A 91 1.23 6.82 -7.09
CA PHE A 91 1.72 7.37 -5.84
C PHE A 91 1.30 6.57 -4.62
N GLY A 92 2.14 6.65 -3.57
CA GLY A 92 1.82 6.16 -2.24
C GLY A 92 1.93 4.64 -2.09
N TYR A 93 1.29 4.12 -1.05
CA TYR A 93 1.33 2.70 -0.70
C TYR A 93 0.87 1.77 -1.82
N THR A 94 -0.14 2.18 -2.56
CA THR A 94 -0.84 1.34 -3.54
C THR A 94 -0.37 1.54 -4.97
N GLN A 95 0.46 2.55 -5.24
CA GLN A 95 0.84 2.97 -6.58
C GLN A 95 -0.36 3.19 -7.54
N ALA A 96 -1.55 3.43 -6.96
CA ALA A 96 -2.74 3.75 -7.74
C ALA A 96 -2.55 5.06 -8.51
N LYS A 97 -3.00 5.09 -9.77
CA LYS A 97 -3.09 6.31 -10.56
C LYS A 97 -4.18 7.23 -10.01
N LYS A 98 -4.04 8.53 -10.24
CA LYS A 98 -4.98 9.54 -9.75
C LYS A 98 -6.42 9.23 -10.16
N ALA A 99 -6.66 8.94 -11.43
CA ALA A 99 -8.00 8.62 -11.93
C ALA A 99 -8.63 7.38 -11.27
N THR A 100 -7.82 6.34 -10.97
CA THR A 100 -8.30 5.14 -10.27
C THR A 100 -8.63 5.45 -8.82
N TRP A 101 -7.84 6.32 -8.18
CA TRP A 101 -8.09 6.78 -6.82
C TRP A 101 -9.36 7.63 -6.71
N GLU A 102 -9.57 8.55 -7.64
CA GLU A 102 -10.79 9.37 -7.72
C GLU A 102 -12.04 8.51 -7.96
N TRP A 103 -11.92 7.44 -8.77
CA TRP A 103 -12.99 6.47 -8.93
C TRP A 103 -13.32 5.74 -7.62
N TYR A 104 -12.32 5.35 -6.84
CA TYR A 104 -12.52 4.79 -5.51
C TYR A 104 -13.23 5.78 -4.57
N GLN A 105 -12.73 7.02 -4.48
CA GLN A 105 -13.33 8.06 -3.65
C GLN A 105 -14.80 8.30 -3.99
N LEU A 106 -15.11 8.36 -5.29
CA LEU A 106 -16.48 8.54 -5.78
C LEU A 106 -17.38 7.37 -5.40
N LYS A 107 -16.89 6.12 -5.57
CA LYS A 107 -17.71 4.92 -5.34
C LYS A 107 -17.90 4.55 -3.87
N THR A 108 -16.97 4.93 -3.02
CA THR A 108 -17.05 4.67 -1.58
C THR A 108 -17.58 5.85 -0.77
N GLY A 109 -17.65 7.03 -1.36
CA GLY A 109 -17.99 8.28 -0.67
C GLY A 109 -16.83 8.86 0.16
N ASN A 110 -15.68 8.18 0.24
CA ASN A 110 -14.52 8.65 1.00
C ASN A 110 -13.71 9.70 0.22
N LYS A 111 -14.28 10.92 0.12
CA LYS A 111 -13.69 12.02 -0.65
C LYS A 111 -12.37 12.54 -0.09
N THR A 112 -12.09 12.28 1.19
CA THR A 112 -10.88 12.76 1.88
C THR A 112 -9.74 11.74 1.90
N ALA A 113 -9.96 10.55 1.36
CA ALA A 113 -8.98 9.47 1.32
C ALA A 113 -7.66 9.92 0.66
N LYS A 114 -6.53 9.51 1.23
CA LYS A 114 -5.17 9.86 0.79
C LYS A 114 -4.37 8.63 0.41
N ARG A 115 -3.66 8.68 -0.72
CA ARG A 115 -2.85 7.56 -1.22
C ARG A 115 -1.61 7.25 -0.35
N ASP A 116 -1.21 8.17 0.52
CA ASP A 116 -0.11 8.06 1.47
C ASP A 116 -0.56 7.82 2.92
N ASP A 117 -1.86 7.67 3.17
CA ASP A 117 -2.42 7.13 4.40
C ASP A 117 -2.62 5.62 4.28
N PHE A 118 -2.18 4.85 5.29
CA PHE A 118 -2.23 3.39 5.21
C PHE A 118 -3.66 2.84 5.32
N ALA A 119 -4.51 3.44 6.17
CA ALA A 119 -5.88 2.96 6.34
C ALA A 119 -6.69 3.16 5.04
N ASP A 120 -6.55 4.29 4.40
CA ASP A 120 -7.16 4.57 3.10
C ASP A 120 -6.58 3.65 2.01
N ALA A 121 -5.28 3.41 2.04
CA ALA A 121 -4.58 2.58 1.07
C ALA A 121 -5.03 1.11 1.12
N ILE A 122 -5.13 0.53 2.32
CA ILE A 122 -5.56 -0.85 2.48
C ILE A 122 -7.05 -1.02 2.16
N ASP A 123 -7.91 -0.05 2.51
CA ASP A 123 -9.32 -0.04 2.13
C ASP A 123 -9.48 0.04 0.61
N PHE A 124 -8.67 0.86 -0.07
CA PHE A 124 -8.61 0.91 -1.54
C PHE A 124 -8.25 -0.44 -2.15
N VAL A 125 -7.24 -1.14 -1.65
CA VAL A 125 -6.83 -2.45 -2.19
C VAL A 125 -7.94 -3.48 -2.01
N GLY A 126 -8.57 -3.53 -0.83
CA GLY A 126 -9.71 -4.39 -0.56
C GLY A 126 -10.89 -4.11 -1.50
N TRP A 127 -11.24 -2.82 -1.67
CA TRP A 127 -12.28 -2.37 -2.58
C TRP A 127 -11.96 -2.75 -4.04
N TYR A 128 -10.72 -2.52 -4.50
CA TYR A 128 -10.33 -2.81 -5.88
C TYR A 128 -10.38 -4.31 -6.18
N ALA A 129 -9.90 -5.15 -5.26
CA ALA A 129 -10.00 -6.60 -5.38
C ALA A 129 -11.47 -7.09 -5.37
N ASN A 130 -12.34 -6.44 -4.57
CA ASN A 130 -13.78 -6.69 -4.65
C ASN A 130 -14.36 -6.30 -6.02
N GLN A 131 -13.95 -5.16 -6.60
CA GLN A 131 -14.34 -4.77 -7.96
C GLN A 131 -13.84 -5.78 -9.00
N SER A 132 -12.63 -6.33 -8.83
CA SER A 132 -12.09 -7.39 -9.69
C SER A 132 -12.97 -8.65 -9.64
N SER A 133 -13.46 -9.02 -8.47
CA SER A 133 -14.40 -10.15 -8.35
C SER A 133 -15.73 -9.90 -9.06
N LEU A 134 -16.27 -8.70 -8.95
CA LEU A 134 -17.54 -8.34 -9.57
C LEU A 134 -17.45 -8.21 -11.09
N ARG A 135 -16.36 -7.57 -11.60
CA ARG A 135 -16.21 -7.19 -13.02
C ARG A 135 -15.51 -8.24 -13.88
N SER A 136 -14.64 -9.04 -13.26
CA SER A 136 -13.76 -9.98 -13.95
C SER A 136 -13.91 -11.41 -13.44
N LYS A 137 -14.86 -11.66 -12.52
CA LYS A 137 -15.17 -12.98 -11.94
C LYS A 137 -13.95 -13.66 -11.29
N ILE A 138 -13.05 -12.87 -10.72
CA ILE A 138 -11.87 -13.36 -10.01
C ILE A 138 -12.24 -13.70 -8.57
N SER A 139 -11.82 -14.86 -8.07
CA SER A 139 -11.97 -15.17 -6.64
C SER A 139 -11.23 -14.13 -5.78
N LYS A 140 -11.84 -13.73 -4.66
CA LYS A 140 -11.23 -12.83 -3.68
C LYS A 140 -9.98 -13.40 -3.00
N THR A 141 -9.76 -14.72 -3.13
CA THR A 141 -8.61 -15.43 -2.57
C THR A 141 -7.52 -15.75 -3.61
N ASP A 142 -7.77 -15.47 -4.89
CA ASP A 142 -6.84 -15.72 -5.99
C ASP A 142 -5.86 -14.55 -6.14
N ALA A 143 -4.78 -14.58 -5.39
CA ALA A 143 -3.79 -13.51 -5.36
C ALA A 143 -3.12 -13.27 -6.72
N TYR A 144 -2.89 -14.33 -7.49
CA TYR A 144 -2.28 -14.24 -8.81
C TYR A 144 -3.16 -13.43 -9.78
N ARG A 145 -4.41 -13.82 -9.95
CA ARG A 145 -5.33 -13.13 -10.87
C ARG A 145 -5.75 -11.77 -10.36
N GLN A 146 -5.88 -11.59 -9.03
CA GLN A 146 -6.17 -10.30 -8.43
C GLN A 146 -5.05 -9.30 -8.73
N TYR A 147 -3.77 -9.72 -8.66
CA TYR A 147 -2.67 -8.83 -9.00
C TYR A 147 -2.60 -8.51 -10.50
N LEU A 148 -2.87 -9.49 -11.38
CA LEU A 148 -2.96 -9.22 -12.83
C LEU A 148 -4.05 -8.18 -13.14
N ALA A 149 -5.22 -8.29 -12.52
CA ALA A 149 -6.31 -7.32 -12.71
C ALA A 149 -5.98 -5.96 -12.06
N TYR A 150 -5.23 -5.95 -10.97
CA TYR A 150 -4.75 -4.73 -10.32
C TYR A 150 -3.83 -3.94 -11.24
N HIS A 151 -2.89 -4.60 -11.88
CA HIS A 151 -1.92 -3.99 -12.78
C HIS A 151 -2.51 -3.56 -14.13
N GLU A 152 -3.27 -4.46 -14.78
CA GLU A 152 -3.82 -4.24 -16.13
C GLU A 152 -5.09 -3.38 -16.14
N GLY A 153 -5.73 -3.23 -14.98
CA GLY A 153 -7.12 -2.79 -14.90
C GLY A 153 -8.09 -3.89 -15.37
N HIS A 154 -9.34 -3.79 -14.96
CA HIS A 154 -10.35 -4.81 -15.26
C HIS A 154 -10.57 -5.02 -16.78
N GLY A 155 -10.51 -3.93 -17.56
CA GLY A 155 -10.63 -4.02 -19.03
C GLY A 155 -9.46 -4.75 -19.69
N GLY A 156 -8.23 -4.47 -19.25
CA GLY A 156 -7.04 -5.16 -19.73
C GLY A 156 -7.03 -6.64 -19.33
N PHE A 157 -7.37 -6.93 -18.09
CA PHE A 157 -7.48 -8.29 -17.60
C PHE A 157 -8.49 -9.12 -18.41
N ASN A 158 -9.69 -8.57 -18.64
CA ASN A 158 -10.74 -9.27 -19.40
C ASN A 158 -10.35 -9.50 -20.87
N LYS A 159 -9.50 -8.61 -21.44
CA LYS A 159 -8.91 -8.78 -22.78
C LYS A 159 -7.64 -9.64 -22.77
N LYS A 160 -7.23 -10.12 -21.59
CA LYS A 160 -6.02 -10.92 -21.39
C LYS A 160 -4.72 -10.25 -21.86
N SER A 161 -4.65 -8.90 -21.78
CA SER A 161 -3.47 -8.14 -22.21
C SER A 161 -2.18 -8.48 -21.45
N TYR A 162 -2.30 -9.19 -20.32
CA TYR A 162 -1.18 -9.69 -19.53
C TYR A 162 -0.48 -10.90 -20.15
N GLU A 163 -1.14 -11.67 -21.05
CA GLU A 163 -0.57 -12.91 -21.61
C GLU A 163 0.72 -12.65 -22.41
N SER A 164 0.84 -11.49 -23.05
CA SER A 164 2.05 -11.08 -23.77
C SER A 164 3.16 -10.48 -22.88
N LYS A 165 2.94 -10.38 -21.55
CA LYS A 165 3.83 -9.71 -20.60
C LYS A 165 4.43 -10.71 -19.63
N ALA A 166 5.40 -11.51 -20.07
CA ALA A 166 6.05 -12.52 -19.24
C ALA A 166 6.53 -11.97 -17.89
N TRP A 167 7.12 -10.76 -17.89
CA TRP A 167 7.54 -10.10 -16.66
C TRP A 167 6.38 -9.86 -15.66
N LEU A 168 5.17 -9.54 -16.15
CA LEU A 168 4.01 -9.31 -15.28
C LEU A 168 3.49 -10.63 -14.70
N LEU A 169 3.50 -11.69 -15.49
CA LEU A 169 3.14 -13.05 -15.01
C LEU A 169 4.09 -13.47 -13.89
N ASP A 170 5.39 -13.21 -14.02
CA ASP A 170 6.38 -13.52 -12.97
C ASP A 170 6.20 -12.67 -11.71
N ILE A 171 5.84 -11.39 -11.85
CA ILE A 171 5.51 -10.55 -10.69
C ILE A 171 4.23 -11.07 -10.01
N ALA A 172 3.20 -11.43 -10.75
CA ALA A 172 1.96 -11.97 -10.19
C ALA A 172 2.20 -13.26 -9.38
N LYS A 173 3.08 -14.15 -9.86
CA LYS A 173 3.53 -15.34 -9.10
C LYS A 173 4.25 -14.96 -7.80
N LYS A 174 5.09 -13.91 -7.82
CA LYS A 174 5.76 -13.42 -6.60
C LYS A 174 4.76 -12.86 -5.60
N VAL A 175 3.72 -12.15 -6.05
CA VAL A 175 2.64 -11.66 -5.18
C VAL A 175 1.85 -12.82 -4.58
N GLU A 176 1.52 -13.84 -5.36
CA GLU A 176 0.85 -15.04 -4.86
C GLU A 176 1.70 -15.75 -3.81
N SER A 177 2.98 -15.98 -4.08
CA SER A 177 3.92 -16.58 -3.12
C SER A 177 4.02 -15.77 -1.83
N LYS A 178 4.14 -14.44 -1.93
CA LYS A 178 4.16 -13.52 -0.78
C LYS A 178 2.84 -13.56 -0.01
N SER A 179 1.71 -13.59 -0.70
CA SER A 179 0.38 -13.72 -0.10
C SER A 179 0.25 -15.04 0.71
N ASN A 180 0.74 -16.15 0.16
CA ASN A 180 0.74 -17.44 0.84
C ASN A 180 1.68 -17.44 2.06
N THR A 181 2.86 -16.82 1.97
CA THR A 181 3.76 -16.62 3.11
C THR A 181 3.06 -15.84 4.22
N TYR A 182 2.45 -14.72 3.90
CA TYR A 182 1.72 -13.89 4.86
C TYR A 182 0.50 -14.61 5.46
N LYS A 183 -0.20 -15.44 4.67
CA LYS A 183 -1.28 -16.30 5.17
C LYS A 183 -0.79 -17.23 6.26
N THR A 184 0.33 -17.94 6.02
CA THR A 184 0.93 -18.85 7.00
C THR A 184 1.40 -18.12 8.25
N GLN A 185 2.05 -16.97 8.11
CA GLN A 185 2.49 -16.17 9.26
C GLN A 185 1.30 -15.69 10.09
N LEU A 186 0.27 -15.13 9.45
CA LEU A 186 -0.94 -14.65 10.14
C LEU A 186 -1.69 -15.77 10.87
N SER A 187 -1.68 -17.00 10.38
CA SER A 187 -2.28 -18.13 11.11
C SER A 187 -1.59 -18.45 12.44
N GLN A 188 -0.36 -17.96 12.63
CA GLN A 188 0.43 -18.19 13.85
C GLN A 188 0.30 -17.02 14.86
N CYS A 189 0.05 -15.80 14.40
CA CYS A 189 0.08 -14.63 15.27
C CYS A 189 -1.26 -13.87 15.37
N ARG A 190 -2.28 -14.27 14.62
CA ARG A 190 -3.53 -13.51 14.55
C ARG A 190 -4.24 -13.40 15.89
N ASP A 191 -4.29 -14.49 16.65
CA ASP A 191 -4.93 -14.52 17.97
C ASP A 191 -4.21 -13.58 18.96
N GLU A 192 -2.88 -13.54 18.91
CA GLU A 192 -2.07 -12.61 19.70
C GLU A 192 -2.32 -11.16 19.28
N LEU A 193 -2.28 -10.90 17.97
CA LEU A 193 -2.58 -9.57 17.42
C LEU A 193 -4.01 -9.11 17.77
N ASP A 194 -4.97 -9.99 17.91
CA ASP A 194 -6.31 -9.67 18.35
C ASP A 194 -6.40 -9.45 19.86
N SER A 195 -5.71 -10.27 20.67
CA SER A 195 -5.75 -10.22 22.14
C SER A 195 -5.00 -9.02 22.73
N ASN A 196 -3.82 -8.67 22.21
CA ASN A 196 -3.01 -7.53 22.67
C ASN A 196 -3.72 -6.17 22.52
N ARG A 197 -4.95 -6.14 22.01
CA ARG A 197 -5.71 -4.93 21.66
C ARG A 197 -6.94 -4.69 22.50
N ILE A 198 -7.38 -5.67 23.24
CA ILE A 198 -8.48 -5.49 24.19
C ILE A 198 -8.02 -4.58 25.33
N TRP A 199 -6.74 -4.63 25.70
CA TRP A 199 -6.17 -3.87 26.83
C TRP A 199 -5.82 -2.40 26.54
N THR A 200 -5.81 -1.96 25.28
CA THR A 200 -5.52 -0.56 24.91
C THR A 200 -6.79 0.29 24.73
N LEU A 201 -7.96 -0.24 25.10
CA LEU A 201 -9.24 0.48 25.03
C LEU A 201 -9.74 0.94 26.42
N PHE A 202 -8.94 0.70 27.48
CA PHE A 202 -9.17 1.17 28.86
C PHE A 202 -7.93 2.01 29.32
#